data_11d8d5245b6645a3026d089d01c7e38f
#
_entry.id   11d8d5245b6645a3026d089d01c7e38f
#
_cell.length_a   1.000
_cell.length_b   1.000
_cell.length_c   1.000
_cell.angle_alpha   90.00
_cell.angle_beta   90.00
_cell.angle_gamma   90.00
#
_symmetry.space_group_name_H-M   'P 1'
#
loop_
_entity.id
_entity.type
_entity.pdbx_description
1 polymer ?
#
loop_
_entity_poly.entity_id
_entity_poly.type
_entity_poly.pdbx_seq_one_letter_code
_entity_poly.pdbx_strand_id
1 'polypeptide(L)'
;MSNLKLNIPSDVIKIHKAFKKNGKKLYVVGGAIRDAILGKSPKDFDLATDAKPEEVEKIAKDNGISSKPIGKAFGVVSLFINKVEYEIATFRKDIGKGRRPTSVDYTDIQGDVKRRDLTVNALFYDIDKKEIVDLVGGIADLKKKNIRTVGKAKERFDEDPLRKLRALRFWTRLGGTLDKELLDALQNDPSIKGVSGERIRDEFLKSIKSSKNTKEYMDMCDKIGFTSQILPNLKISKPYPKTNDYILFLAWILRKNSPIVLSKILNKINYTKKEVLEIVYLVTLQDFKPEKVLVYKNNQSKADNNRIIAFGKMIGKDFKKLIKFKPSVRGGDVPKDIKGPEIGLWMANKEKENYLNEGLKELGVTDFKSLFKKMPSELQKRVLNLKNFGQRLDKHQIGRAHV
;
A
#
# COMPACT_ATOMS: atom_id res chain seq x y z
N MET A 1 4.64 -32.96 -18.97
CA MET A 1 4.81 -31.99 -17.86
C MET A 1 5.84 -30.98 -18.27
N SER A 2 5.58 -29.70 -18.14
CA SER A 2 6.41 -28.65 -18.71
C SER A 2 7.77 -28.61 -18.03
N ASN A 3 8.86 -28.77 -18.80
CA ASN A 3 10.22 -28.44 -18.38
C ASN A 3 10.31 -26.93 -18.07
N LEU A 4 9.78 -26.52 -16.92
CA LEU A 4 9.97 -25.16 -16.47
C LEU A 4 11.44 -24.97 -16.09
N LYS A 5 12.20 -24.27 -16.92
CA LYS A 5 13.54 -23.81 -16.53
C LYS A 5 13.41 -22.67 -15.54
N LEU A 6 13.43 -23.01 -14.24
CA LEU A 6 13.58 -22.00 -13.20
C LEU A 6 15.02 -21.49 -13.20
N ASN A 7 15.22 -20.21 -13.46
CA ASN A 7 16.55 -19.60 -13.38
C ASN A 7 16.89 -19.40 -11.88
N ILE A 8 17.65 -20.36 -11.35
CA ILE A 8 18.00 -20.40 -9.91
C ILE A 8 19.31 -19.64 -9.71
N PRO A 9 19.36 -18.68 -8.75
CA PRO A 9 20.59 -17.96 -8.43
C PRO A 9 21.74 -18.88 -8.02
N SER A 10 22.97 -18.50 -8.36
CA SER A 10 24.19 -19.25 -7.99
C SER A 10 24.30 -19.51 -6.49
N ASP A 11 23.86 -18.56 -5.68
CA ASP A 11 23.88 -18.68 -4.22
C ASP A 11 22.94 -19.79 -3.74
N VAL A 12 21.74 -19.93 -4.33
CA VAL A 12 20.80 -21.02 -4.03
C VAL A 12 21.40 -22.36 -4.45
N ILE A 13 22.09 -22.41 -5.59
CA ILE A 13 22.81 -23.63 -6.02
C ILE A 13 23.94 -23.97 -5.04
N LYS A 14 24.67 -22.98 -4.51
CA LYS A 14 25.69 -23.18 -3.47
C LYS A 14 25.08 -23.78 -2.21
N ILE A 15 23.97 -23.21 -1.72
CA ILE A 15 23.24 -23.73 -0.56
C ILE A 15 22.78 -25.16 -0.83
N HIS A 16 22.18 -25.42 -1.99
CA HIS A 16 21.70 -26.74 -2.36
C HIS A 16 22.81 -27.80 -2.35
N LYS A 17 23.98 -27.50 -2.91
CA LYS A 17 25.15 -28.39 -2.88
C LYS A 17 25.59 -28.73 -1.46
N ALA A 18 25.60 -27.75 -0.56
CA ALA A 18 25.94 -27.95 0.85
C ALA A 18 24.96 -28.89 1.55
N PHE A 19 23.66 -28.74 1.32
CA PHE A 19 22.63 -29.64 1.87
C PHE A 19 22.74 -31.04 1.29
N LYS A 20 22.90 -31.15 -0.01
CA LYS A 20 23.05 -32.46 -0.70
C LYS A 20 24.26 -33.26 -0.20
N LYS A 21 25.42 -32.59 0.03
CA LYS A 21 26.63 -33.21 0.61
C LYS A 21 26.36 -33.80 2.01
N ASN A 22 25.40 -33.25 2.76
CA ASN A 22 24.99 -33.71 4.07
C ASN A 22 23.75 -34.66 4.03
N GLY A 23 23.39 -35.19 2.86
CA GLY A 23 22.25 -36.09 2.66
C GLY A 23 20.89 -35.46 2.87
N LYS A 24 20.80 -34.11 2.83
CA LYS A 24 19.56 -33.37 3.04
C LYS A 24 18.97 -32.86 1.74
N LYS A 25 17.65 -32.88 1.64
CA LYS A 25 16.89 -32.36 0.50
C LYS A 25 16.65 -30.86 0.67
N LEU A 26 16.74 -30.11 -0.43
CA LEU A 26 16.43 -28.69 -0.45
C LEU A 26 15.59 -28.38 -1.70
N TYR A 27 14.48 -27.69 -1.49
CA TYR A 27 13.54 -27.29 -2.55
C TYR A 27 13.41 -25.76 -2.57
N VAL A 28 13.25 -25.19 -3.77
CA VAL A 28 12.67 -23.84 -3.88
C VAL A 28 11.18 -23.97 -3.65
N VAL A 29 10.54 -23.01 -2.99
CA VAL A 29 9.10 -23.12 -2.65
C VAL A 29 8.32 -21.84 -2.94
N GLY A 30 7.02 -21.98 -3.12
CA GLY A 30 6.06 -20.89 -3.05
C GLY A 30 6.13 -19.88 -4.19
N GLY A 31 6.42 -18.62 -3.86
CA GLY A 31 6.29 -17.47 -4.75
C GLY A 31 7.12 -17.51 -6.01
N ALA A 32 8.36 -17.97 -5.90
CA ALA A 32 9.30 -18.07 -7.03
C ALA A 32 8.77 -18.98 -8.14
N ILE A 33 8.23 -20.14 -7.77
CA ILE A 33 7.71 -21.13 -8.74
C ILE A 33 6.46 -20.58 -9.42
N ARG A 34 5.53 -20.05 -8.63
CA ARG A 34 4.31 -19.41 -9.16
C ARG A 34 4.64 -18.32 -10.18
N ASP A 35 5.56 -17.41 -9.82
CA ASP A 35 5.91 -16.27 -10.67
C ASP A 35 6.64 -16.75 -11.95
N ALA A 36 7.48 -17.78 -11.87
CA ALA A 36 8.12 -18.40 -13.03
C ALA A 36 7.12 -19.11 -13.96
N ILE A 37 6.13 -19.83 -13.42
CA ILE A 37 5.05 -20.44 -14.23
C ILE A 37 4.26 -19.36 -14.99
N LEU A 38 4.12 -18.16 -14.39
CA LEU A 38 3.45 -17.00 -15.00
C LEU A 38 4.35 -16.20 -15.95
N GLY A 39 5.55 -16.69 -16.27
CA GLY A 39 6.51 -16.01 -17.15
C GLY A 39 7.17 -14.79 -16.54
N LYS A 40 7.17 -14.65 -15.20
CA LYS A 40 7.81 -13.55 -14.47
C LYS A 40 9.13 -14.02 -13.86
N SER A 41 10.12 -13.13 -13.84
CA SER A 41 11.35 -13.39 -13.09
C SER A 41 11.09 -13.33 -11.59
N PRO A 42 11.35 -14.40 -10.82
CA PRO A 42 11.25 -14.37 -9.37
C PRO A 42 12.24 -13.37 -8.78
N LYS A 43 11.82 -12.67 -7.71
CA LYS A 43 12.68 -11.73 -6.99
C LYS A 43 13.31 -12.36 -5.75
N ASP A 44 12.52 -13.16 -5.05
CA ASP A 44 12.89 -13.80 -3.79
C ASP A 44 12.77 -15.32 -3.94
N PHE A 45 13.69 -16.05 -3.31
CA PHE A 45 13.72 -17.52 -3.32
C PHE A 45 13.63 -18.04 -1.90
N ASP A 46 12.41 -18.43 -1.51
CA ASP A 46 12.19 -19.16 -0.26
C ASP A 46 12.57 -20.62 -0.47
N LEU A 47 13.21 -21.23 0.54
CA LEU A 47 13.69 -22.60 0.50
C LEU A 47 13.04 -23.45 1.58
N ALA A 48 12.87 -24.73 1.31
CA ALA A 48 12.38 -25.69 2.30
C ALA A 48 13.19 -26.97 2.27
N THR A 49 13.36 -27.60 3.44
CA THR A 49 14.25 -28.74 3.64
C THR A 49 13.68 -29.74 4.64
N ASP A 50 14.19 -30.98 4.60
CA ASP A 50 14.00 -32.00 5.64
C ASP A 50 15.03 -31.88 6.79
N ALA A 51 16.03 -30.99 6.66
CA ALA A 51 16.96 -30.71 7.74
C ALA A 51 16.27 -29.93 8.87
N LYS A 52 16.50 -30.33 10.15
CA LYS A 52 16.06 -29.55 11.30
C LYS A 52 16.87 -28.26 11.44
N PRO A 53 16.40 -27.23 12.16
CA PRO A 53 17.09 -25.95 12.28
C PRO A 53 18.56 -26.07 12.75
N GLU A 54 18.85 -26.95 13.68
CA GLU A 54 20.20 -27.21 14.17
C GLU A 54 21.12 -27.79 13.09
N GLU A 55 20.55 -28.68 12.25
CA GLU A 55 21.28 -29.25 11.11
C GLU A 55 21.50 -28.19 10.03
N VAL A 56 20.54 -27.28 9.78
CA VAL A 56 20.68 -26.15 8.85
C VAL A 56 21.83 -25.23 9.30
N GLU A 57 21.88 -24.88 10.59
CA GLU A 57 22.96 -24.05 11.15
C GLU A 57 24.33 -24.74 11.03
N LYS A 58 24.39 -26.04 11.32
CA LYS A 58 25.62 -26.84 11.19
C LYS A 58 26.10 -26.90 9.74
N ILE A 59 25.19 -27.22 8.79
CA ILE A 59 25.52 -27.28 7.36
C ILE A 59 26.02 -25.90 6.88
N ALA A 60 25.39 -24.82 7.30
CA ALA A 60 25.81 -23.47 6.94
C ALA A 60 27.21 -23.19 7.45
N LYS A 61 27.48 -23.44 8.74
CA LYS A 61 28.80 -23.25 9.38
C LYS A 61 29.90 -24.05 8.68
N ASP A 62 29.66 -25.33 8.42
CA ASP A 62 30.63 -26.25 7.80
C ASP A 62 30.97 -25.88 6.35
N ASN A 63 30.12 -25.06 5.69
CA ASN A 63 30.30 -24.58 4.32
C ASN A 63 30.63 -23.07 4.22
N GLY A 64 30.98 -22.41 5.34
CA GLY A 64 31.33 -20.99 5.38
C GLY A 64 30.17 -20.05 5.00
N ILE A 65 28.93 -20.45 5.28
CA ILE A 65 27.73 -19.65 5.05
C ILE A 65 27.28 -19.06 6.38
N SER A 66 27.10 -17.74 6.42
CA SER A 66 26.58 -17.07 7.62
C SER A 66 25.12 -17.41 7.86
N SER A 67 24.74 -17.71 9.10
CA SER A 67 23.37 -18.02 9.48
C SER A 67 22.91 -17.21 10.67
N LYS A 68 21.60 -16.93 10.76
CA LYS A 68 20.94 -16.34 11.93
C LYS A 68 19.68 -17.14 12.27
N PRO A 69 19.45 -17.47 13.54
CA PRO A 69 18.31 -18.27 13.98
C PRO A 69 17.01 -17.45 14.05
N ILE A 70 16.72 -16.64 13.01
CA ILE A 70 15.54 -15.81 12.93
C ILE A 70 14.34 -16.75 12.67
N GLY A 71 13.52 -16.96 13.70
CA GLY A 71 12.38 -17.88 13.60
C GLY A 71 12.67 -19.34 13.89
N LYS A 72 13.81 -19.68 14.50
CA LYS A 72 14.22 -21.04 14.82
C LYS A 72 13.16 -21.83 15.61
N ALA A 73 12.50 -21.19 16.58
CA ALA A 73 11.40 -21.80 17.32
C ALA A 73 10.22 -22.23 16.42
N PHE A 74 10.17 -21.72 15.19
CA PHE A 74 9.16 -22.06 14.19
C PHE A 74 9.77 -22.81 12.99
N GLY A 75 10.96 -23.38 13.16
CA GLY A 75 11.60 -24.17 12.10
C GLY A 75 12.15 -23.35 10.92
N VAL A 76 12.52 -22.07 11.11
CA VAL A 76 13.07 -21.22 10.08
C VAL A 76 14.45 -20.69 10.47
N VAL A 77 15.43 -20.79 9.57
CA VAL A 77 16.78 -20.25 9.71
C VAL A 77 17.10 -19.39 8.50
N SER A 78 17.59 -18.16 8.72
CA SER A 78 18.05 -17.30 7.63
C SER A 78 19.53 -17.53 7.34
N LEU A 79 19.87 -17.79 6.08
CA LEU A 79 21.23 -17.87 5.57
C LEU A 79 21.56 -16.60 4.78
N PHE A 80 22.82 -16.16 4.88
CA PHE A 80 23.30 -14.95 4.21
C PHE A 80 24.46 -15.26 3.28
N ILE A 81 24.29 -14.97 1.99
CA ILE A 81 25.34 -15.08 0.96
C ILE A 81 25.34 -13.77 0.17
N ASN A 82 26.50 -13.16 -0.06
CA ASN A 82 26.63 -11.94 -0.86
C ASN A 82 25.68 -10.79 -0.41
N LYS A 83 25.42 -10.67 0.91
CA LYS A 83 24.45 -9.72 1.51
C LYS A 83 22.98 -10.00 1.16
N VAL A 84 22.68 -11.12 0.52
CA VAL A 84 21.32 -11.57 0.25
C VAL A 84 20.91 -12.56 1.33
N GLU A 85 19.70 -12.40 1.86
CA GLU A 85 19.07 -13.30 2.84
C GLU A 85 18.25 -14.36 2.12
N TYR A 86 18.43 -15.63 2.56
CA TYR A 86 17.65 -16.79 2.12
C TYR A 86 17.00 -17.45 3.31
N GLU A 87 15.67 -17.46 3.37
CA GLU A 87 14.93 -18.16 4.41
C GLU A 87 14.85 -19.67 4.11
N ILE A 88 15.34 -20.49 5.05
CA ILE A 88 15.30 -21.95 4.99
C ILE A 88 14.28 -22.44 6.01
N ALA A 89 13.17 -22.99 5.54
CA ALA A 89 12.12 -23.54 6.39
C ALA A 89 12.25 -25.06 6.46
N THR A 90 12.31 -25.63 7.67
CA THR A 90 12.18 -27.08 7.85
C THR A 90 10.74 -27.51 7.56
N PHE A 91 10.53 -28.65 6.86
CA PHE A 91 9.20 -29.22 6.69
C PHE A 91 8.53 -29.48 8.03
N ARG A 92 7.32 -28.92 8.21
CA ARG A 92 6.64 -28.97 9.49
C ARG A 92 5.12 -29.01 9.37
N LYS A 93 4.49 -29.43 10.45
CA LYS A 93 3.08 -29.18 10.75
C LYS A 93 3.02 -28.11 11.84
N ASP A 94 2.14 -27.15 11.67
CA ASP A 94 1.92 -26.10 12.67
C ASP A 94 0.93 -26.61 13.74
N ILE A 95 1.23 -26.42 15.03
CA ILE A 95 0.37 -26.77 16.15
C ILE A 95 -0.14 -25.47 16.76
N GLY A 96 -1.47 -25.34 16.90
CA GLY A 96 -2.12 -24.12 17.38
C GLY A 96 -2.69 -23.26 16.25
N LYS A 97 -3.08 -22.02 16.60
CA LYS A 97 -3.75 -21.09 15.68
C LYS A 97 -2.93 -19.81 15.46
N GLY A 98 -3.14 -19.18 14.32
CA GLY A 98 -2.52 -17.90 13.95
C GLY A 98 -1.19 -18.04 13.20
N ARG A 99 -0.50 -16.91 12.99
CA ARG A 99 0.78 -16.88 12.25
C ARG A 99 1.91 -17.61 12.98
N ARG A 100 1.91 -17.51 14.31
CA ARG A 100 2.90 -18.17 15.17
C ARG A 100 2.19 -19.32 15.85
N PRO A 101 2.41 -20.56 15.40
CA PRO A 101 1.88 -21.72 16.07
C PRO A 101 2.46 -21.81 17.49
N THR A 102 1.78 -22.49 18.37
CA THR A 102 2.27 -22.73 19.74
C THR A 102 3.55 -23.55 19.71
N SER A 103 3.62 -24.52 18.80
CA SER A 103 4.79 -25.34 18.50
C SER A 103 4.75 -25.86 17.07
N VAL A 104 5.80 -26.52 16.63
CA VAL A 104 5.87 -27.17 15.32
C VAL A 104 6.34 -28.62 15.48
N ASP A 105 5.73 -29.51 14.68
CA ASP A 105 6.21 -30.86 14.51
C ASP A 105 6.89 -30.98 13.14
N TYR A 106 8.12 -31.49 13.12
CA TYR A 106 8.81 -31.72 11.87
C TYR A 106 8.23 -32.91 11.13
N THR A 107 8.11 -32.79 9.82
CA THR A 107 7.44 -33.77 8.96
C THR A 107 8.15 -33.88 7.60
N ASP A 108 7.51 -34.54 6.67
CA ASP A 108 7.91 -34.59 5.26
C ASP A 108 7.27 -33.48 4.42
N ILE A 109 7.58 -33.47 3.13
CA ILE A 109 7.02 -32.51 2.16
C ILE A 109 5.48 -32.59 2.09
N GLN A 110 4.89 -33.80 2.26
CA GLN A 110 3.44 -33.97 2.22
C GLN A 110 2.76 -33.33 3.41
N GLY A 111 3.38 -33.41 4.60
CA GLY A 111 2.90 -32.72 5.79
C GLY A 111 3.03 -31.21 5.69
N ASP A 112 4.16 -30.70 5.13
CA ASP A 112 4.37 -29.28 4.96
C ASP A 112 3.39 -28.66 3.96
N VAL A 113 3.07 -29.34 2.87
CA VAL A 113 2.05 -28.88 1.92
C VAL A 113 0.71 -28.62 2.59
N LYS A 114 0.27 -29.53 3.47
CA LYS A 114 -1.06 -29.45 4.11
C LYS A 114 -1.29 -28.22 4.97
N ARG A 115 -0.23 -27.60 5.52
CA ARG A 115 -0.35 -26.39 6.33
C ARG A 115 -0.37 -25.09 5.50
N ARG A 116 -0.06 -25.17 4.18
CA ARG A 116 -0.01 -23.99 3.32
C ARG A 116 -1.41 -23.41 3.08
N ASP A 117 -1.45 -22.12 2.69
CA ASP A 117 -2.71 -21.40 2.51
C ASP A 117 -3.45 -21.77 1.21
N LEU A 118 -2.80 -21.53 0.06
CA LEU A 118 -3.39 -21.63 -1.27
C LEU A 118 -2.59 -22.59 -2.14
N THR A 119 -3.29 -23.36 -2.98
CA THR A 119 -2.67 -24.32 -3.88
C THR A 119 -1.63 -23.68 -4.80
N VAL A 120 -1.90 -22.47 -5.29
CA VAL A 120 -1.00 -21.69 -6.15
C VAL A 120 0.31 -21.24 -5.46
N ASN A 121 0.39 -21.33 -4.14
CA ASN A 121 1.57 -21.04 -3.33
C ASN A 121 2.17 -22.31 -2.69
N ALA A 122 1.60 -23.48 -2.94
CA ALA A 122 2.00 -24.73 -2.32
C ALA A 122 2.79 -25.63 -3.29
N LEU A 123 3.56 -24.99 -4.17
CA LEU A 123 4.42 -25.64 -5.15
C LEU A 123 5.84 -25.71 -4.61
N PHE A 124 6.53 -26.81 -4.93
CA PHE A 124 7.94 -27.04 -4.66
C PHE A 124 8.69 -27.28 -5.97
N TYR A 125 9.95 -26.92 -6.02
CA TYR A 125 10.81 -27.21 -7.15
C TYR A 125 12.01 -28.02 -6.67
N ASP A 126 12.12 -29.23 -7.17
CA ASP A 126 13.26 -30.11 -6.92
C ASP A 126 14.43 -29.65 -7.80
N ILE A 127 15.49 -29.17 -7.14
CA ILE A 127 16.66 -28.61 -7.83
C ILE A 127 17.46 -29.68 -8.55
N ASP A 128 17.52 -30.90 -8.00
CA ASP A 128 18.26 -32.01 -8.61
C ASP A 128 17.54 -32.55 -9.85
N LYS A 129 16.25 -32.79 -9.72
CA LYS A 129 15.43 -33.34 -10.82
C LYS A 129 15.02 -32.28 -11.82
N LYS A 130 15.13 -30.99 -11.45
CA LYS A 130 14.64 -29.83 -12.23
C LYS A 130 13.15 -29.94 -12.56
N GLU A 131 12.37 -30.39 -11.59
CA GLU A 131 10.94 -30.65 -11.73
C GLU A 131 10.14 -29.92 -10.66
N ILE A 132 8.89 -29.53 -11.01
CA ILE A 132 7.94 -29.03 -10.06
C ILE A 132 7.23 -30.20 -9.37
N VAL A 133 7.27 -30.20 -8.05
CA VAL A 133 6.48 -31.11 -7.21
C VAL A 133 5.19 -30.39 -6.82
N ASP A 134 4.09 -30.85 -7.41
CA ASP A 134 2.73 -30.33 -7.17
C ASP A 134 1.86 -31.43 -6.55
N LEU A 135 1.63 -31.35 -5.26
CA LEU A 135 0.87 -32.35 -4.50
C LEU A 135 -0.61 -31.97 -4.32
N VAL A 136 -1.03 -30.76 -4.76
CA VAL A 136 -2.37 -30.22 -4.48
C VAL A 136 -3.08 -29.63 -5.70
N GLY A 137 -2.49 -29.77 -6.89
CA GLY A 137 -3.07 -29.27 -8.14
C GLY A 137 -2.86 -27.76 -8.37
N GLY A 138 -1.84 -27.18 -7.75
CA GLY A 138 -1.57 -25.75 -7.83
C GLY A 138 -1.18 -25.28 -9.24
N ILE A 139 -0.55 -26.12 -10.07
CA ILE A 139 -0.25 -25.81 -11.48
C ILE A 139 -1.54 -25.66 -12.30
N ALA A 140 -2.50 -26.57 -12.10
CA ALA A 140 -3.78 -26.53 -12.79
C ALA A 140 -4.56 -25.26 -12.37
N ASP A 141 -4.58 -24.96 -11.08
CA ASP A 141 -5.21 -23.76 -10.53
C ASP A 141 -4.56 -22.47 -11.07
N LEU A 142 -3.23 -22.41 -11.18
CA LEU A 142 -2.53 -21.28 -11.79
C LEU A 142 -2.89 -21.05 -13.26
N LYS A 143 -2.94 -22.14 -14.06
CA LYS A 143 -3.33 -22.05 -15.47
C LYS A 143 -4.75 -21.52 -15.63
N LYS A 144 -5.67 -21.97 -14.78
CA LYS A 144 -7.08 -21.52 -14.75
C LYS A 144 -7.25 -20.19 -14.01
N LYS A 145 -6.20 -19.68 -13.35
CA LYS A 145 -6.24 -18.53 -12.42
C LYS A 145 -7.30 -18.71 -11.32
N ASN A 146 -7.52 -19.95 -10.90
CA ASN A 146 -8.46 -20.28 -9.83
C ASN A 146 -7.76 -20.20 -8.46
N ILE A 147 -8.35 -19.51 -7.50
CA ILE A 147 -7.83 -19.40 -6.15
C ILE A 147 -8.56 -20.40 -5.27
N ARG A 148 -7.83 -21.41 -4.81
CA ARG A 148 -8.32 -22.49 -3.97
C ARG A 148 -7.38 -22.70 -2.79
N THR A 149 -7.93 -23.02 -1.63
CA THR A 149 -7.15 -23.40 -0.45
C THR A 149 -6.56 -24.80 -0.58
N VAL A 150 -5.48 -25.04 0.16
CA VAL A 150 -4.98 -26.39 0.38
C VAL A 150 -5.88 -27.08 1.41
N GLY A 151 -6.63 -28.10 0.99
CA GLY A 151 -7.67 -28.70 1.85
C GLY A 151 -8.89 -27.79 2.01
N LYS A 152 -9.68 -28.02 3.04
CA LYS A 152 -10.94 -27.31 3.26
C LYS A 152 -10.74 -25.86 3.66
N ALA A 153 -11.42 -24.94 3.00
CA ALA A 153 -11.28 -23.51 3.21
C ALA A 153 -11.58 -23.09 4.64
N LYS A 154 -12.64 -23.65 5.23
CA LYS A 154 -13.01 -23.38 6.62
C LYS A 154 -11.88 -23.71 7.60
N GLU A 155 -11.27 -24.90 7.46
CA GLU A 155 -10.17 -25.33 8.34
C GLU A 155 -8.97 -24.37 8.22
N ARG A 156 -8.60 -23.97 7.00
CA ARG A 156 -7.49 -23.03 6.75
C ARG A 156 -7.76 -21.64 7.33
N PHE A 157 -9.01 -21.19 7.30
CA PHE A 157 -9.41 -19.90 7.87
C PHE A 157 -9.52 -19.93 9.39
N ASP A 158 -9.94 -21.05 9.97
CA ASP A 158 -9.98 -21.26 11.43
C ASP A 158 -8.56 -21.28 12.03
N GLU A 159 -7.56 -21.79 11.28
CA GLU A 159 -6.15 -21.75 11.68
C GLU A 159 -5.58 -20.33 11.69
N ASP A 160 -5.80 -19.55 10.65
CA ASP A 160 -5.35 -18.17 10.52
C ASP A 160 -6.33 -17.35 9.67
N PRO A 161 -7.20 -16.53 10.31
CA PRO A 161 -8.18 -15.72 9.57
C PRO A 161 -7.58 -14.74 8.56
N LEU A 162 -6.28 -14.38 8.68
CA LEU A 162 -5.61 -13.55 7.67
C LEU A 162 -5.58 -14.20 6.29
N ARG A 163 -5.65 -15.53 6.22
CA ARG A 163 -5.70 -16.27 4.94
C ARG A 163 -6.90 -15.87 4.08
N LYS A 164 -7.98 -15.38 4.69
CA LYS A 164 -9.14 -14.80 3.98
C LYS A 164 -8.74 -13.59 3.14
N LEU A 165 -8.03 -12.64 3.72
CA LEU A 165 -7.52 -11.47 3.00
C LEU A 165 -6.44 -11.85 1.97
N ARG A 166 -5.60 -12.85 2.30
CA ARG A 166 -4.60 -13.38 1.37
C ARG A 166 -5.24 -14.01 0.14
N ALA A 167 -6.34 -14.74 0.31
CA ALA A 167 -7.10 -15.31 -0.81
C ALA A 167 -7.60 -14.21 -1.77
N LEU A 168 -8.19 -13.15 -1.23
CA LEU A 168 -8.63 -12.00 -2.04
C LEU A 168 -7.47 -11.27 -2.70
N ARG A 169 -6.31 -11.16 -2.04
CA ARG A 169 -5.11 -10.58 -2.65
C ARG A 169 -4.62 -11.38 -3.84
N PHE A 170 -4.54 -12.70 -3.72
CA PHE A 170 -4.10 -13.54 -4.84
C PHE A 170 -5.13 -13.59 -5.96
N TRP A 171 -6.41 -13.60 -5.63
CA TRP A 171 -7.49 -13.48 -6.61
C TRP A 171 -7.33 -12.22 -7.48
N THR A 172 -7.26 -11.05 -6.87
CA THR A 172 -7.14 -9.79 -7.62
C THR A 172 -5.77 -9.63 -8.31
N ARG A 173 -4.69 -10.18 -7.72
CA ARG A 173 -3.34 -10.18 -8.31
C ARG A 173 -3.28 -11.02 -9.58
N LEU A 174 -3.92 -12.18 -9.60
CA LEU A 174 -3.94 -13.09 -10.75
C LEU A 174 -5.01 -12.68 -11.79
N GLY A 175 -6.07 -12.00 -11.35
CA GLY A 175 -7.20 -11.62 -12.20
C GLY A 175 -7.94 -12.86 -12.68
N GLY A 176 -8.35 -13.71 -11.75
CA GLY A 176 -9.03 -14.97 -12.00
C GLY A 176 -10.33 -15.11 -11.20
N THR A 177 -10.60 -16.34 -10.74
CA THR A 177 -11.81 -16.71 -10.00
C THR A 177 -11.48 -17.16 -8.59
N LEU A 178 -12.42 -17.03 -7.66
CA LEU A 178 -12.39 -17.73 -6.38
C LEU A 178 -13.09 -19.09 -6.54
N ASP A 179 -12.48 -20.12 -6.01
CA ASP A 179 -13.11 -21.43 -5.89
C ASP A 179 -14.41 -21.32 -5.10
N LYS A 180 -15.41 -22.14 -5.46
CA LYS A 180 -16.76 -22.04 -4.85
C LYS A 180 -16.71 -22.29 -3.35
N GLU A 181 -16.05 -23.35 -2.90
CA GLU A 181 -15.93 -23.67 -1.47
C GLU A 181 -15.24 -22.55 -0.70
N LEU A 182 -14.18 -21.98 -1.29
CA LEU A 182 -13.47 -20.84 -0.71
C LEU A 182 -14.37 -19.61 -0.61
N LEU A 183 -15.13 -19.28 -1.66
CA LEU A 183 -16.04 -18.13 -1.66
C LEU A 183 -17.18 -18.32 -0.63
N ASP A 184 -17.76 -19.51 -0.58
CA ASP A 184 -18.81 -19.85 0.39
C ASP A 184 -18.26 -19.72 1.83
N ALA A 185 -17.05 -20.21 2.09
CA ALA A 185 -16.42 -20.08 3.41
C ALA A 185 -16.12 -18.61 3.79
N LEU A 186 -15.75 -17.75 2.84
CA LEU A 186 -15.57 -16.32 3.07
C LEU A 186 -16.89 -15.62 3.43
N GLN A 187 -17.98 -15.99 2.78
CA GLN A 187 -19.31 -15.38 2.99
C GLN A 187 -19.97 -15.87 4.28
N ASN A 188 -19.79 -17.15 4.61
CA ASN A 188 -20.38 -17.74 5.82
C ASN A 188 -19.67 -17.28 7.12
N ASP A 189 -18.37 -17.00 7.05
CA ASP A 189 -17.61 -16.44 8.17
C ASP A 189 -16.71 -15.31 7.71
N PRO A 190 -17.23 -14.07 7.62
CA PRO A 190 -16.45 -12.91 7.20
C PRO A 190 -15.54 -12.34 8.29
N SER A 191 -15.41 -12.99 9.45
CA SER A 191 -14.63 -12.47 10.57
C SER A 191 -13.12 -12.63 10.33
N ILE A 192 -12.36 -11.54 10.55
CA ILE A 192 -10.89 -11.55 10.68
C ILE A 192 -10.45 -11.24 12.11
N LYS A 193 -11.35 -11.47 13.08
CA LYS A 193 -11.07 -11.29 14.51
C LYS A 193 -9.88 -12.15 14.96
N GLY A 194 -9.07 -11.61 15.87
CA GLY A 194 -7.85 -12.29 16.35
C GLY A 194 -6.60 -12.02 15.51
N VAL A 195 -6.72 -11.40 14.32
CA VAL A 195 -5.57 -10.94 13.54
C VAL A 195 -5.14 -9.56 14.04
N SER A 196 -3.82 -9.34 14.23
CA SER A 196 -3.32 -8.02 14.64
C SER A 196 -3.54 -6.97 13.56
N GLY A 197 -3.81 -5.72 13.97
CA GLY A 197 -4.04 -4.60 13.07
C GLY A 197 -2.87 -4.38 12.08
N GLU A 198 -1.63 -4.61 12.52
CA GLU A 198 -0.45 -4.54 11.65
C GLU A 198 -0.52 -5.57 10.50
N ARG A 199 -0.88 -6.82 10.80
CA ARG A 199 -0.99 -7.86 9.77
C ARG A 199 -2.12 -7.57 8.79
N ILE A 200 -3.26 -7.06 9.28
CA ILE A 200 -4.40 -6.65 8.45
C ILE A 200 -3.96 -5.52 7.52
N ARG A 201 -3.34 -4.47 8.07
CA ARG A 201 -2.80 -3.34 7.31
C ARG A 201 -1.84 -3.81 6.21
N ASP A 202 -0.84 -4.60 6.57
CA ASP A 202 0.20 -5.05 5.64
C ASP A 202 -0.40 -5.87 4.50
N GLU A 203 -1.32 -6.77 4.79
CA GLU A 203 -1.99 -7.57 3.77
C GLU A 203 -2.87 -6.71 2.87
N PHE A 204 -3.60 -5.75 3.44
CA PHE A 204 -4.40 -4.79 2.68
C PHE A 204 -3.53 -3.93 1.74
N LEU A 205 -2.42 -3.35 2.24
CA LEU A 205 -1.51 -2.56 1.41
C LEU A 205 -0.87 -3.40 0.29
N LYS A 206 -0.49 -4.65 0.58
CA LYS A 206 -0.03 -5.60 -0.45
C LYS A 206 -1.10 -5.88 -1.48
N SER A 207 -2.36 -5.96 -1.07
CA SER A 207 -3.50 -6.17 -1.98
C SER A 207 -3.65 -4.99 -2.93
N ILE A 208 -3.68 -3.76 -2.43
CA ILE A 208 -3.78 -2.56 -3.29
C ILE A 208 -2.59 -2.48 -4.26
N LYS A 209 -1.35 -2.65 -3.76
CA LYS A 209 -0.12 -2.58 -4.57
C LYS A 209 -0.07 -3.62 -5.70
N SER A 210 -0.60 -4.82 -5.49
CA SER A 210 -0.49 -5.94 -6.43
C SER A 210 -1.75 -6.24 -7.22
N SER A 211 -2.87 -5.56 -6.94
CA SER A 211 -4.15 -5.78 -7.61
C SER A 211 -4.10 -5.39 -9.09
N LYS A 212 -4.72 -6.18 -9.93
CA LYS A 212 -5.01 -5.79 -11.32
C LYS A 212 -6.20 -4.84 -11.42
N ASN A 213 -7.11 -4.91 -10.44
CA ASN A 213 -8.30 -4.08 -10.36
C ASN A 213 -8.63 -3.77 -8.90
N THR A 214 -8.16 -2.63 -8.40
CA THR A 214 -8.36 -2.18 -7.02
C THR A 214 -9.84 -1.94 -6.69
N LYS A 215 -10.64 -1.51 -7.69
CA LYS A 215 -12.09 -1.33 -7.52
C LYS A 215 -12.77 -2.67 -7.23
N GLU A 216 -12.52 -3.68 -8.05
CA GLU A 216 -13.10 -5.02 -7.90
C GLU A 216 -12.69 -5.67 -6.56
N TYR A 217 -11.42 -5.49 -6.15
CA TYR A 217 -10.96 -5.93 -4.84
C TYR A 217 -11.77 -5.32 -3.69
N MET A 218 -12.00 -4.01 -3.73
CA MET A 218 -12.76 -3.32 -2.69
C MET A 218 -14.25 -3.64 -2.72
N ASP A 219 -14.84 -3.77 -3.92
CA ASP A 219 -16.23 -4.19 -4.06
C ASP A 219 -16.45 -5.59 -3.44
N MET A 220 -15.48 -6.49 -3.60
CA MET A 220 -15.50 -7.81 -2.94
C MET A 220 -15.32 -7.69 -1.43
N CYS A 221 -14.41 -6.84 -0.95
CA CYS A 221 -14.25 -6.57 0.48
C CYS A 221 -15.54 -6.02 1.11
N ASP A 222 -16.26 -5.14 0.40
CA ASP A 222 -17.55 -4.64 0.86
C ASP A 222 -18.61 -5.75 0.91
N LYS A 223 -18.69 -6.54 -0.16
CA LYS A 223 -19.67 -7.65 -0.28
C LYS A 223 -19.51 -8.68 0.85
N ILE A 224 -18.27 -8.98 1.26
CA ILE A 224 -17.96 -9.93 2.33
C ILE A 224 -18.07 -9.27 3.72
N GLY A 225 -17.93 -7.92 3.83
CA GLY A 225 -17.92 -7.20 5.11
C GLY A 225 -16.53 -7.02 5.70
N PHE A 226 -15.48 -7.11 4.89
CA PHE A 226 -14.11 -6.89 5.35
C PHE A 226 -13.73 -5.41 5.47
N THR A 227 -14.33 -4.53 4.67
CA THR A 227 -13.95 -3.10 4.64
C THR A 227 -14.03 -2.45 6.02
N SER A 228 -15.10 -2.71 6.78
CA SER A 228 -15.28 -2.18 8.14
C SER A 228 -14.30 -2.75 9.17
N GLN A 229 -13.76 -3.94 8.93
CA GLN A 229 -12.76 -4.57 9.79
C GLN A 229 -11.33 -4.11 9.45
N ILE A 230 -11.06 -3.83 8.17
CA ILE A 230 -9.76 -3.31 7.69
C ILE A 230 -9.60 -1.84 8.07
N LEU A 231 -10.65 -1.04 7.93
CA LEU A 231 -10.67 0.41 8.16
C LEU A 231 -11.80 0.78 9.14
N PRO A 232 -11.70 0.35 10.41
CA PRO A 232 -12.77 0.51 11.40
C PRO A 232 -13.04 1.97 11.72
N ASN A 233 -14.32 2.31 11.88
CA ASN A 233 -14.78 3.65 12.27
C ASN A 233 -14.36 4.77 11.30
N LEU A 234 -14.08 4.45 10.04
CA LEU A 234 -13.79 5.41 8.98
C LEU A 234 -14.92 5.43 7.94
N LYS A 235 -15.25 6.62 7.47
CA LYS A 235 -16.18 6.81 6.35
C LYS A 235 -15.46 6.48 5.04
N ILE A 236 -15.98 5.52 4.29
CA ILE A 236 -15.40 5.09 3.02
C ILE A 236 -16.13 5.77 1.86
N SER A 237 -15.36 6.43 1.00
CA SER A 237 -15.88 7.16 -0.16
C SER A 237 -15.79 6.32 -1.43
N LYS A 238 -16.88 6.29 -2.19
CA LYS A 238 -16.96 5.68 -3.52
C LYS A 238 -17.02 6.77 -4.61
N PRO A 239 -16.79 6.45 -5.89
CA PRO A 239 -16.31 5.16 -6.41
C PRO A 239 -14.87 4.87 -6.01
N TYR A 240 -14.49 3.60 -5.98
CA TYR A 240 -13.10 3.19 -5.70
C TYR A 240 -12.18 3.55 -6.86
N PRO A 241 -10.98 4.13 -6.60
CA PRO A 241 -10.08 4.55 -7.65
C PRO A 241 -9.29 3.37 -8.23
N LYS A 242 -8.96 3.45 -9.52
CA LYS A 242 -8.09 2.48 -10.19
C LYS A 242 -6.63 2.94 -10.05
N THR A 243 -6.03 2.74 -8.89
CA THR A 243 -4.61 3.07 -8.64
C THR A 243 -3.97 2.04 -7.72
N ASN A 244 -2.70 1.71 -7.98
CA ASN A 244 -1.90 0.85 -7.13
C ASN A 244 -1.01 1.66 -6.15
N ASP A 245 -1.01 2.98 -6.26
CA ASP A 245 -0.46 3.84 -5.22
C ASP A 245 -1.40 3.86 -4.02
N TYR A 246 -1.02 3.12 -2.98
CA TYR A 246 -1.87 2.92 -1.81
C TYR A 246 -2.09 4.21 -1.00
N ILE A 247 -1.18 5.18 -1.05
CA ILE A 247 -1.36 6.49 -0.39
C ILE A 247 -2.46 7.27 -1.11
N LEU A 248 -2.40 7.37 -2.44
CA LEU A 248 -3.47 7.98 -3.24
C LEU A 248 -4.79 7.26 -3.08
N PHE A 249 -4.75 5.93 -3.08
CA PHE A 249 -5.93 5.10 -2.87
C PHE A 249 -6.60 5.41 -1.54
N LEU A 250 -5.82 5.40 -0.44
CA LEU A 250 -6.32 5.71 0.90
C LEU A 250 -6.80 7.15 1.02
N ALA A 251 -6.05 8.12 0.52
CA ALA A 251 -6.46 9.52 0.53
C ALA A 251 -7.82 9.72 -0.16
N TRP A 252 -8.05 9.05 -1.29
CA TRP A 252 -9.31 9.11 -2.01
C TRP A 252 -10.47 8.46 -1.25
N ILE A 253 -10.31 7.22 -0.80
CA ILE A 253 -11.42 6.50 -0.14
C ILE A 253 -11.74 7.07 1.24
N LEU A 254 -10.78 7.73 1.90
CA LEU A 254 -10.91 8.29 3.24
C LEU A 254 -11.19 9.81 3.25
N ARG A 255 -11.36 10.43 2.09
CA ARG A 255 -11.47 11.89 1.93
C ARG A 255 -12.64 12.54 2.67
N LYS A 256 -13.67 11.79 3.07
CA LYS A 256 -14.82 12.31 3.82
C LYS A 256 -14.65 12.27 5.35
N ASN A 257 -13.46 11.93 5.83
CA ASN A 257 -13.15 11.94 7.26
C ASN A 257 -12.44 13.24 7.66
N SER A 258 -12.68 13.72 8.88
CA SER A 258 -11.91 14.87 9.36
C SER A 258 -10.43 14.48 9.57
N PRO A 259 -9.48 15.38 9.33
CA PRO A 259 -8.04 15.13 9.50
C PRO A 259 -7.67 14.57 10.88
N ILE A 260 -8.33 15.06 11.94
CA ILE A 260 -8.09 14.64 13.32
C ILE A 260 -8.51 13.19 13.52
N VAL A 261 -9.74 12.84 13.12
CA VAL A 261 -10.27 11.47 13.23
C VAL A 261 -9.42 10.51 12.41
N LEU A 262 -9.07 10.91 11.19
CA LEU A 262 -8.25 10.11 10.28
C LEU A 262 -6.88 9.81 10.87
N SER A 263 -6.18 10.83 11.37
CA SER A 263 -4.88 10.66 12.03
C SER A 263 -4.97 9.72 13.24
N LYS A 264 -5.96 9.91 14.12
CA LYS A 264 -6.15 9.07 15.31
C LYS A 264 -6.37 7.60 14.96
N ILE A 265 -7.25 7.32 13.98
CA ILE A 265 -7.61 5.95 13.64
C ILE A 265 -6.48 5.25 12.88
N LEU A 266 -5.86 5.91 11.89
CA LEU A 266 -4.75 5.31 11.13
C LEU A 266 -3.56 4.96 12.03
N ASN A 267 -3.23 5.82 13.01
CA ASN A 267 -2.21 5.50 14.03
C ASN A 267 -2.63 4.27 14.87
N LYS A 268 -3.90 4.19 15.30
CA LYS A 268 -4.40 3.05 16.08
C LYS A 268 -4.32 1.71 15.33
N ILE A 269 -4.49 1.73 14.02
CA ILE A 269 -4.38 0.54 13.16
C ILE A 269 -2.99 0.38 12.52
N ASN A 270 -1.98 0.97 13.16
CA ASN A 270 -0.56 0.77 12.90
C ASN A 270 -0.04 1.26 11.53
N TYR A 271 -0.65 2.29 10.94
CA TYR A 271 0.01 3.00 9.83
C TYR A 271 1.22 3.77 10.34
N THR A 272 2.27 3.84 9.55
CA THR A 272 3.49 4.59 9.92
C THR A 272 3.20 6.09 10.01
N LYS A 273 3.93 6.81 10.87
CA LYS A 273 3.80 8.26 11.00
C LYS A 273 3.89 8.98 9.65
N LYS A 274 4.80 8.54 8.77
CA LYS A 274 4.96 9.12 7.43
C LYS A 274 3.71 8.90 6.57
N GLU A 275 3.16 7.69 6.54
CA GLU A 275 1.94 7.38 5.79
C GLU A 275 0.75 8.21 6.30
N VAL A 276 0.58 8.30 7.62
CA VAL A 276 -0.50 9.08 8.23
C VAL A 276 -0.40 10.55 7.85
N LEU A 277 0.79 11.15 7.98
CA LEU A 277 1.01 12.56 7.64
C LEU A 277 0.70 12.84 6.17
N GLU A 278 1.13 11.95 5.27
CA GLU A 278 0.93 12.11 3.83
C GLU A 278 -0.55 11.96 3.45
N ILE A 279 -1.23 10.92 3.94
CA ILE A 279 -2.67 10.70 3.68
C ILE A 279 -3.50 11.88 4.22
N VAL A 280 -3.25 12.29 5.44
CA VAL A 280 -3.97 13.40 6.08
C VAL A 280 -3.75 14.69 5.30
N TYR A 281 -2.51 15.00 4.91
CA TYR A 281 -2.22 16.19 4.12
C TYR A 281 -2.98 16.17 2.78
N LEU A 282 -2.94 15.07 2.03
CA LEU A 282 -3.69 14.96 0.77
C LEU A 282 -5.19 15.17 0.98
N VAL A 283 -5.76 14.58 2.03
CA VAL A 283 -7.18 14.77 2.36
C VAL A 283 -7.49 16.25 2.64
N THR A 284 -6.61 16.99 3.35
CA THR A 284 -6.83 18.43 3.61
C THR A 284 -6.86 19.29 2.35
N LEU A 285 -6.20 18.84 1.26
CA LEU A 285 -6.18 19.60 0.00
C LEU A 285 -7.56 19.72 -0.68
N GLN A 286 -8.54 18.89 -0.30
CA GLN A 286 -9.92 19.05 -0.80
C GLN A 286 -10.50 20.42 -0.44
N ASP A 287 -10.18 20.88 0.75
CA ASP A 287 -10.66 22.15 1.31
C ASP A 287 -9.67 23.30 1.04
N PHE A 288 -8.73 23.07 0.10
CA PHE A 288 -7.76 24.10 -0.24
C PHE A 288 -8.45 25.37 -0.70
N LYS A 289 -8.08 26.47 -0.05
CA LYS A 289 -8.48 27.85 -0.37
C LYS A 289 -7.23 28.73 -0.38
N PRO A 290 -7.13 29.71 -1.29
CA PRO A 290 -6.01 30.66 -1.34
C PRO A 290 -5.74 31.39 -0.03
N GLU A 291 -6.79 31.63 0.78
CA GLU A 291 -6.70 32.25 2.11
C GLU A 291 -5.79 31.51 3.08
N LYS A 292 -5.60 30.21 2.86
CA LYS A 292 -4.78 29.35 3.73
C LYS A 292 -3.53 28.83 3.01
N VAL A 293 -3.09 29.49 1.93
CA VAL A 293 -1.95 29.01 1.10
C VAL A 293 -0.70 28.73 1.93
N LEU A 294 -0.37 29.55 2.92
CA LEU A 294 0.78 29.33 3.80
C LEU A 294 0.64 28.05 4.62
N VAL A 295 -0.55 27.75 5.15
CA VAL A 295 -0.80 26.54 5.94
C VAL A 295 -0.54 25.30 5.08
N TYR A 296 -1.04 25.30 3.83
CA TYR A 296 -0.82 24.17 2.92
C TYR A 296 0.63 24.10 2.46
N LYS A 297 1.26 25.25 2.19
CA LYS A 297 2.65 25.32 1.74
C LYS A 297 3.63 24.82 2.80
N ASN A 298 3.47 25.25 4.05
CA ASN A 298 4.29 24.84 5.19
C ASN A 298 4.19 23.34 5.49
N ASN A 299 3.08 22.72 5.08
CA ASN A 299 2.85 21.28 5.23
C ASN A 299 3.15 20.45 3.96
N GLN A 300 3.53 21.09 2.87
CA GLN A 300 3.74 20.42 1.57
C GLN A 300 4.78 19.29 1.66
N SER A 301 5.84 19.48 2.45
CA SER A 301 6.89 18.45 2.64
C SER A 301 6.40 17.15 3.27
N LYS A 302 5.16 17.13 3.79
CA LYS A 302 4.54 15.92 4.32
C LYS A 302 4.08 14.94 3.23
N ALA A 303 4.01 15.37 1.96
CA ALA A 303 3.59 14.52 0.86
C ALA A 303 4.50 14.68 -0.38
N ASP A 304 4.57 13.63 -1.17
CA ASP A 304 5.26 13.64 -2.46
C ASP A 304 4.53 14.55 -3.46
N ASN A 305 5.28 15.39 -4.18
CA ASN A 305 4.72 16.35 -5.13
C ASN A 305 3.92 15.68 -6.26
N ASN A 306 4.34 14.52 -6.75
CA ASN A 306 3.61 13.80 -7.78
C ASN A 306 2.27 13.30 -7.25
N ARG A 307 2.22 12.88 -5.98
CA ARG A 307 0.97 12.50 -5.31
C ARG A 307 0.05 13.69 -5.08
N ILE A 308 0.59 14.86 -4.74
CA ILE A 308 -0.21 16.10 -4.63
C ILE A 308 -0.88 16.42 -5.97
N ILE A 309 -0.12 16.36 -7.09
CA ILE A 309 -0.67 16.58 -8.43
C ILE A 309 -1.69 15.52 -8.81
N ALA A 310 -1.38 14.24 -8.57
CA ALA A 310 -2.26 13.13 -8.90
C ALA A 310 -3.58 13.19 -8.10
N PHE A 311 -3.51 13.47 -6.79
CA PHE A 311 -4.68 13.64 -5.96
C PHE A 311 -5.52 14.84 -6.40
N GLY A 312 -4.87 15.95 -6.75
CA GLY A 312 -5.53 17.14 -7.32
C GLY A 312 -6.36 16.78 -8.55
N LYS A 313 -5.78 16.05 -9.51
CA LYS A 313 -6.52 15.58 -10.69
C LYS A 313 -7.73 14.70 -10.31
N MET A 314 -7.59 13.84 -9.31
CA MET A 314 -8.69 12.98 -8.84
C MET A 314 -9.86 13.78 -8.26
N ILE A 315 -9.60 14.92 -7.61
CA ILE A 315 -10.63 15.79 -7.01
C ILE A 315 -11.00 17.01 -7.90
N GLY A 316 -10.50 17.06 -9.13
CA GLY A 316 -10.77 18.15 -10.08
C GLY A 316 -10.06 19.47 -9.74
N LYS A 317 -8.90 19.43 -9.08
CA LYS A 317 -8.09 20.61 -8.71
C LYS A 317 -6.67 20.52 -9.26
N ASP A 318 -6.09 21.66 -9.66
CA ASP A 318 -4.67 21.74 -10.04
C ASP A 318 -3.84 22.36 -8.91
N PHE A 319 -2.88 21.59 -8.39
CA PHE A 319 -1.96 22.01 -7.34
C PHE A 319 -0.55 22.32 -7.84
N LYS A 320 -0.30 22.34 -9.15
CA LYS A 320 1.03 22.68 -9.69
C LYS A 320 1.50 24.05 -9.21
N LYS A 321 0.57 25.02 -9.19
CA LYS A 321 0.83 26.37 -8.70
C LYS A 321 1.19 26.37 -7.22
N LEU A 322 0.44 25.64 -6.38
CA LEU A 322 0.76 25.50 -4.94
C LEU A 322 2.16 24.93 -4.73
N ILE A 323 2.55 23.93 -5.53
CA ILE A 323 3.88 23.30 -5.41
C ILE A 323 4.98 24.31 -5.78
N LYS A 324 4.82 25.10 -6.82
CA LYS A 324 5.80 26.10 -7.30
C LYS A 324 5.86 27.35 -6.43
N PHE A 325 4.75 27.70 -5.79
CA PHE A 325 4.66 28.92 -4.99
C PHE A 325 5.75 28.96 -3.90
N LYS A 326 6.42 30.10 -3.79
CA LYS A 326 7.44 30.37 -2.77
C LYS A 326 6.96 31.53 -1.91
N PRO A 327 6.62 31.28 -0.63
CA PRO A 327 6.31 32.38 0.29
C PRO A 327 7.44 33.39 0.35
N SER A 328 7.12 34.64 0.25
CA SER A 328 8.08 35.75 0.16
C SER A 328 7.97 36.74 1.32
N VAL A 329 6.82 36.78 1.98
CA VAL A 329 6.56 37.74 3.08
C VAL A 329 7.33 37.33 4.34
N ARG A 330 8.06 38.27 4.91
CA ARG A 330 8.88 38.09 6.12
C ARG A 330 8.37 38.99 7.24
N GLY A 331 8.77 38.68 8.46
CA GLY A 331 8.39 39.51 9.63
C GLY A 331 8.79 40.99 9.51
N GLY A 332 9.88 41.28 8.79
CA GLY A 332 10.30 42.66 8.50
C GLY A 332 9.40 43.45 7.54
N ASP A 333 8.54 42.76 6.78
CA ASP A 333 7.60 43.40 5.85
C ASP A 333 6.31 43.83 6.54
N VAL A 334 6.11 43.42 7.81
CA VAL A 334 4.93 43.70 8.58
C VAL A 334 4.96 45.19 9.02
N PRO A 335 3.89 45.98 8.75
CA PRO A 335 3.80 47.34 9.21
C PRO A 335 3.98 47.44 10.74
N LYS A 336 4.68 48.51 11.21
CA LYS A 336 5.05 48.67 12.64
C LYS A 336 3.86 48.86 13.57
N ASP A 337 2.73 49.23 13.05
CA ASP A 337 1.46 49.39 13.75
C ASP A 337 0.74 48.08 14.01
N ILE A 338 1.07 47.01 13.25
CA ILE A 338 0.47 45.70 13.44
C ILE A 338 1.25 44.92 14.51
N LYS A 339 0.56 44.42 15.53
CA LYS A 339 1.17 43.76 16.70
C LYS A 339 0.44 42.47 17.09
N GLY A 340 1.15 41.60 17.79
CA GLY A 340 0.59 40.38 18.39
C GLY A 340 0.00 39.40 17.36
N PRO A 341 -1.20 38.84 17.60
CA PRO A 341 -1.84 37.86 16.71
C PRO A 341 -2.13 38.36 15.29
N GLU A 342 -2.25 39.69 15.12
CA GLU A 342 -2.56 40.33 13.83
C GLU A 342 -1.41 40.20 12.84
N ILE A 343 -0.16 40.09 13.32
CA ILE A 343 1.04 39.85 12.46
C ILE A 343 0.83 38.61 11.60
N GLY A 344 0.44 37.49 12.22
CA GLY A 344 0.21 36.25 11.49
C GLY A 344 -0.91 36.35 10.46
N LEU A 345 -1.98 37.07 10.78
CA LEU A 345 -3.10 37.31 9.88
C LEU A 345 -2.70 38.18 8.69
N TRP A 346 -1.96 39.28 8.96
CA TRP A 346 -1.46 40.16 7.92
C TRP A 346 -0.53 39.42 6.93
N MET A 347 0.45 38.65 7.46
CA MET A 347 1.34 37.85 6.64
C MET A 347 0.58 36.83 5.78
N ALA A 348 -0.41 36.16 6.36
CA ALA A 348 -1.24 35.21 5.64
C ALA A 348 -2.05 35.86 4.51
N ASN A 349 -2.62 37.05 4.75
CA ASN A 349 -3.35 37.80 3.74
C ASN A 349 -2.41 38.28 2.61
N LYS A 350 -1.22 38.75 2.94
CA LYS A 350 -0.24 39.22 1.95
C LYS A 350 0.28 38.10 1.07
N GLU A 351 0.58 36.95 1.65
CA GLU A 351 0.97 35.76 0.88
C GLU A 351 -0.16 35.22 0.00
N LYS A 352 -1.40 35.32 0.45
CA LYS A 352 -2.57 35.03 -0.37
C LYS A 352 -2.63 35.92 -1.60
N GLU A 353 -2.42 37.25 -1.44
CA GLU A 353 -2.37 38.20 -2.56
C GLU A 353 -1.26 37.80 -3.53
N ASN A 354 -0.05 37.50 -3.03
CA ASN A 354 1.08 37.07 -3.83
C ASN A 354 0.75 35.80 -4.63
N TYR A 355 0.14 34.81 -3.97
CA TYR A 355 -0.29 33.56 -4.61
C TYR A 355 -1.32 33.79 -5.72
N LEU A 356 -2.28 34.68 -5.53
CA LEU A 356 -3.29 35.01 -6.53
C LEU A 356 -2.65 35.77 -7.70
N ASN A 357 -1.76 36.74 -7.42
CA ASN A 357 -1.08 37.55 -8.44
C ASN A 357 -0.16 36.69 -9.34
N GLU A 358 0.57 35.73 -8.78
CA GLU A 358 1.33 34.76 -9.58
C GLU A 358 0.44 34.03 -10.60
N GLY A 359 -0.78 33.64 -10.18
CA GLY A 359 -1.72 32.97 -11.07
C GLY A 359 -2.25 33.86 -12.20
N LEU A 360 -2.43 35.13 -11.93
CA LEU A 360 -2.83 36.11 -12.96
C LEU A 360 -1.70 36.31 -13.99
N LYS A 361 -0.45 36.38 -13.53
CA LYS A 361 0.72 36.46 -14.41
C LYS A 361 0.86 35.23 -15.34
N GLU A 362 0.64 34.02 -14.81
CA GLU A 362 0.65 32.80 -15.61
C GLU A 362 -0.43 32.79 -16.71
N LEU A 363 -1.53 33.54 -16.52
CA LEU A 363 -2.61 33.73 -17.52
C LEU A 363 -2.37 34.94 -18.44
N GLY A 364 -1.17 35.55 -18.37
CA GLY A 364 -0.84 36.73 -19.17
C GLY A 364 -1.57 38.01 -18.69
N VAL A 365 -2.06 38.00 -17.45
CA VAL A 365 -2.77 39.14 -16.84
C VAL A 365 -1.86 39.79 -15.82
N THR A 366 -1.51 41.06 -16.04
CA THR A 366 -0.58 41.83 -15.19
C THR A 366 -1.22 42.23 -13.85
N ASP A 367 -2.55 42.43 -13.84
CA ASP A 367 -3.31 42.80 -12.65
C ASP A 367 -4.80 42.46 -12.80
N PHE A 368 -5.51 42.40 -11.67
CA PHE A 368 -6.95 42.13 -11.64
C PHE A 368 -7.79 43.18 -12.39
N LYS A 369 -7.36 44.43 -12.39
CA LYS A 369 -8.05 45.54 -13.06
C LYS A 369 -8.06 45.33 -14.59
N SER A 370 -6.94 44.85 -15.13
CA SER A 370 -6.79 44.48 -16.55
C SER A 370 -7.68 43.27 -16.91
N LEU A 371 -7.74 42.26 -16.04
CA LEU A 371 -8.61 41.10 -16.21
C LEU A 371 -10.09 41.51 -16.19
N PHE A 372 -10.48 42.33 -15.19
CA PHE A 372 -11.84 42.78 -15.03
C PHE A 372 -12.36 43.55 -16.23
N LYS A 373 -11.54 44.44 -16.82
CA LYS A 373 -11.87 45.16 -18.01
C LYS A 373 -12.09 44.25 -19.25
N LYS A 374 -11.44 43.07 -19.28
CA LYS A 374 -11.55 42.11 -20.39
C LYS A 374 -12.70 41.12 -20.20
N MET A 375 -13.34 41.09 -19.03
CA MET A 375 -14.47 40.18 -18.78
C MET A 375 -15.73 40.64 -19.52
N PRO A 376 -16.59 39.70 -19.97
CA PRO A 376 -17.94 40.04 -20.43
C PRO A 376 -18.70 40.79 -19.35
N SER A 377 -19.53 41.78 -19.75
CA SER A 377 -20.28 42.66 -18.86
C SER A 377 -21.13 41.92 -17.81
N GLU A 378 -21.68 40.77 -18.20
CA GLU A 378 -22.45 39.89 -17.30
C GLU A 378 -21.57 39.27 -16.19
N LEU A 379 -20.35 38.90 -16.53
CA LEU A 379 -19.38 38.37 -15.56
C LEU A 379 -18.85 39.46 -14.62
N GLN A 380 -18.66 40.69 -15.14
CA GLN A 380 -18.29 41.85 -14.34
C GLN A 380 -19.36 42.16 -13.27
N LYS A 381 -20.64 42.16 -13.66
CA LYS A 381 -21.78 42.34 -12.73
C LYS A 381 -21.82 41.23 -11.66
N ARG A 382 -21.60 39.99 -12.02
CA ARG A 382 -21.53 38.86 -11.06
C ARG A 382 -20.37 39.00 -10.10
N VAL A 383 -19.21 39.42 -10.55
CA VAL A 383 -18.02 39.64 -9.69
C VAL A 383 -18.25 40.81 -8.73
N LEU A 384 -18.89 41.89 -9.17
CA LEU A 384 -19.22 43.04 -8.33
C LEU A 384 -20.31 42.71 -7.28
N ASN A 385 -21.26 41.83 -7.61
CA ASN A 385 -22.31 41.38 -6.72
C ASN A 385 -21.92 40.34 -5.68
N LEU A 386 -20.73 39.73 -5.78
CA LEU A 386 -20.20 38.83 -4.76
C LEU A 386 -19.85 39.61 -3.51
N LYS A 387 -20.72 39.59 -2.47
CA LYS A 387 -20.56 40.27 -1.16
C LYS A 387 -19.15 40.17 -0.58
N ASN A 388 -18.45 39.06 -0.82
CA ASN A 388 -17.07 38.87 -0.36
C ASN A 388 -15.99 39.50 -1.25
N PHE A 389 -16.33 39.95 -2.44
CA PHE A 389 -15.41 40.63 -3.35
C PHE A 389 -15.45 42.14 -3.17
N GLY A 390 -16.61 42.71 -2.93
CA GLY A 390 -16.82 44.17 -2.69
C GLY A 390 -16.18 44.66 -1.40
N GLN A 391 -15.97 43.80 -0.40
CA GLN A 391 -15.27 44.17 0.86
C GLN A 391 -13.74 44.12 0.76
N ARG A 392 -13.20 43.59 -0.32
CA ARG A 392 -11.74 43.33 -0.49
C ARG A 392 -11.09 44.17 -1.59
N LEU A 393 -11.87 44.75 -2.46
CA LEU A 393 -11.40 45.77 -3.38
C LEU A 393 -11.58 47.10 -2.68
N ASP A 394 -10.46 47.69 -2.29
CA ASP A 394 -10.44 49.03 -1.70
C ASP A 394 -11.34 49.93 -2.53
N LYS A 395 -12.36 50.56 -1.92
CA LYS A 395 -13.35 51.43 -2.57
C LYS A 395 -12.67 52.43 -3.54
N HIS A 396 -11.44 52.84 -3.25
CA HIS A 396 -10.60 53.68 -4.09
C HIS A 396 -10.13 53.05 -5.39
N GLN A 397 -9.97 51.73 -5.47
CA GLN A 397 -9.52 51.05 -6.70
C GLN A 397 -10.67 50.80 -7.69
N ILE A 398 -11.89 50.62 -7.22
CA ILE A 398 -13.08 50.44 -8.08
C ILE A 398 -13.58 51.79 -8.55
N GLY A 399 -13.63 52.81 -7.68
CA GLY A 399 -14.12 54.16 -8.02
C GLY A 399 -13.32 54.85 -9.16
N ARG A 400 -12.03 54.57 -9.27
CA ARG A 400 -11.19 55.08 -10.35
C ARG A 400 -11.26 54.29 -11.71
N ALA A 401 -12.06 53.23 -11.75
CA ALA A 401 -12.27 52.42 -12.94
C ALA A 401 -13.49 52.89 -13.77
N HIS A 402 -14.26 53.82 -13.25
CA HIS A 402 -15.46 54.40 -13.88
C HIS A 402 -15.28 55.84 -14.37
N VAL A 403 -14.03 56.37 -14.44
CA VAL A 403 -13.72 57.66 -15.07
C VAL A 403 -12.82 57.42 -16.29
#